data_c59a3ef7274f882de76771169fd3f5f7
#
_entry.id   c59a3ef7274f882de76771169fd3f5f7
#
_cell.length_a   1.000
_cell.length_b   1.000
_cell.length_c   1.000
_cell.angle_alpha   90.00
_cell.angle_beta   90.00
_cell.angle_gamma   90.00
#
_symmetry.space_group_name_H-M   'P 1'
#
loop_
_entity.id
_entity.type
_entity.pdbx_description
1 polymer ?
#
loop_
_entity_poly.entity_id
_entity_poly.type
_entity_poly.pdbx_seq_one_letter_code
_entity_poly.pdbx_strand_id
1 'polypeptide(L)'
;MFDKLIDILREIWSELIPIEIVPPYNGGVQLRMGKLLRVLDGGKWYWKIPFADHMVTDHVVPRTERLTGLATTTIDGKAIGFDAVITYRIHNVQTALLDVVDLKDAIADSCAGIIGTTLSNCSWSAIVHGETGDALTAECRKRGWKWGVEIQLVQLTGVAPVKNLRVSLSGHAHLPV
;
A
#
# COMPACT_ATOMS: atom_id res chain seq x y z
N MET A 1 11.63 -5.85 -43.14
CA MET A 1 11.41 -7.25 -42.80
C MET A 1 12.49 -7.81 -41.87
N PHE A 2 13.76 -7.43 -42.12
CA PHE A 2 14.89 -7.82 -41.26
C PHE A 2 14.86 -7.18 -39.87
N ASP A 3 14.32 -5.96 -39.72
CA ASP A 3 14.25 -5.28 -38.43
C ASP A 3 13.32 -6.02 -37.44
N LYS A 4 12.17 -6.51 -37.90
CA LYS A 4 11.27 -7.32 -37.08
C LYS A 4 11.88 -8.64 -36.62
N LEU A 5 12.74 -9.23 -37.43
CA LEU A 5 13.43 -10.47 -37.15
C LEU A 5 14.54 -10.26 -36.12
N ILE A 6 15.20 -9.10 -36.15
CA ILE A 6 16.19 -8.66 -35.16
C ILE A 6 15.51 -8.38 -33.82
N ASP A 7 14.34 -7.73 -33.84
CA ASP A 7 13.58 -7.46 -32.61
C ASP A 7 13.10 -8.74 -31.94
N ILE A 8 12.58 -9.69 -32.70
CA ILE A 8 12.17 -11.02 -32.19
C ILE A 8 13.37 -11.81 -31.65
N LEU A 9 14.50 -11.77 -32.34
CA LEU A 9 15.73 -12.40 -31.87
C LEU A 9 16.23 -11.77 -30.58
N ARG A 10 16.14 -10.44 -30.46
CA ARG A 10 16.54 -9.70 -29.26
C ARG A 10 15.64 -10.02 -28.05
N GLU A 11 14.36 -10.16 -28.29
CA GLU A 11 13.37 -10.53 -27.26
C GLU A 11 13.62 -11.97 -26.77
N ILE A 12 13.84 -12.91 -27.69
CA ILE A 12 14.20 -14.30 -27.35
C ILE A 12 15.56 -14.36 -26.60
N TRP A 13 16.55 -13.56 -27.00
CA TRP A 13 17.85 -13.53 -26.33
C TRP A 13 17.78 -12.96 -24.93
N SER A 14 16.92 -11.97 -24.68
CA SER A 14 16.74 -11.40 -23.34
C SER A 14 16.11 -12.39 -22.36
N GLU A 15 15.24 -13.26 -22.81
CA GLU A 15 14.68 -14.34 -22.01
C GLU A 15 15.61 -15.55 -21.82
N LEU A 16 16.57 -15.74 -22.74
CA LEU A 16 17.53 -16.84 -22.68
C LEU A 16 18.70 -16.59 -21.72
N ILE A 17 18.92 -15.34 -21.27
CA ILE A 17 20.00 -15.03 -20.35
C ILE A 17 19.67 -15.63 -18.98
N PRO A 18 20.45 -16.61 -18.49
CA PRO A 18 20.13 -17.34 -17.26
C PRO A 18 20.51 -16.58 -15.99
N ILE A 19 20.82 -15.28 -16.08
CA ILE A 19 21.29 -14.45 -14.97
C ILE A 19 20.37 -13.24 -14.83
N GLU A 20 19.90 -13.01 -13.61
CA GLU A 20 19.15 -11.80 -13.22
C GLU A 20 19.87 -11.09 -12.09
N ILE A 21 19.98 -9.77 -12.23
CA ILE A 21 20.63 -8.91 -11.23
C ILE A 21 19.52 -8.20 -10.44
N VAL A 22 19.50 -8.43 -9.13
CA VAL A 22 18.57 -7.74 -8.23
C VAL A 22 19.24 -6.46 -7.73
N PRO A 23 18.68 -5.27 -8.03
CA PRO A 23 19.22 -4.01 -7.55
C PRO A 23 19.31 -3.97 -6.01
N PRO A 24 20.23 -3.19 -5.42
CA PRO A 24 20.44 -3.17 -3.97
C PRO A 24 19.24 -2.63 -3.16
N TYR A 25 18.35 -1.89 -3.80
CA TYR A 25 17.12 -1.36 -3.20
C TYR A 25 15.90 -2.27 -3.38
N ASN A 26 16.06 -3.42 -4.06
CA ASN A 26 15.02 -4.41 -4.28
C ASN A 26 15.28 -5.66 -3.44
N GLY A 27 14.21 -6.31 -3.06
CA GLY A 27 14.19 -7.69 -2.60
C GLY A 27 13.18 -8.48 -3.43
N GLY A 28 13.27 -9.78 -3.43
CA GLY A 28 12.36 -10.58 -4.23
C GLY A 28 12.28 -12.04 -3.83
N VAL A 29 11.53 -12.79 -4.60
CA VAL A 29 11.39 -14.23 -4.48
C VAL A 29 11.60 -14.87 -5.85
N GLN A 30 12.32 -15.99 -5.88
CA GLN A 30 12.44 -16.83 -7.04
C GLN A 30 11.49 -18.01 -6.90
N LEU A 31 10.59 -18.13 -7.85
CA LEU A 31 9.64 -19.24 -7.95
C LEU A 31 10.11 -20.18 -9.06
N ARG A 32 10.12 -21.47 -8.78
CA ARG A 32 10.35 -22.50 -9.77
C ARG A 32 9.08 -23.33 -9.96
N MET A 33 8.53 -23.28 -11.17
CA MET A 33 7.25 -23.95 -11.48
C MET A 33 6.14 -23.63 -10.46
N GLY A 34 6.06 -22.35 -10.03
CA GLY A 34 5.08 -21.87 -9.04
C GLY A 34 5.41 -22.14 -7.57
N LYS A 35 6.51 -22.83 -7.26
CA LYS A 35 6.94 -23.08 -5.87
C LYS A 35 8.08 -22.15 -5.48
N LEU A 36 8.05 -21.65 -4.26
CA LEU A 36 9.13 -20.83 -3.73
C LEU A 36 10.44 -21.63 -3.69
N LEU A 37 11.45 -21.15 -4.41
CA LEU A 37 12.79 -21.74 -4.42
C LEU A 37 13.69 -21.05 -3.38
N ARG A 38 13.72 -19.70 -3.40
CA ARG A 38 14.53 -18.89 -2.48
C ARG A 38 14.06 -17.44 -2.45
N VAL A 39 14.47 -16.75 -1.38
CA VAL A 39 14.34 -15.28 -1.26
C VAL A 39 15.58 -14.63 -1.90
N LEU A 40 15.37 -13.50 -2.58
CA LEU A 40 16.40 -12.75 -3.30
C LEU A 40 16.75 -11.49 -2.51
N ASP A 41 18.01 -11.37 -2.13
CA ASP A 41 18.55 -10.16 -1.51
C ASP A 41 19.00 -9.16 -2.59
N GLY A 42 18.87 -7.87 -2.33
CA GLY A 42 19.37 -6.83 -3.20
C GLY A 42 20.89 -6.81 -3.34
N GLY A 43 21.37 -6.32 -4.48
CA GLY A 43 22.80 -6.20 -4.75
C GLY A 43 23.51 -7.49 -5.18
N LYS A 44 22.75 -8.53 -5.48
CA LYS A 44 23.29 -9.83 -5.89
C LYS A 44 22.77 -10.22 -7.27
N TRP A 45 23.53 -11.06 -7.94
CA TRP A 45 23.09 -11.74 -9.16
C TRP A 45 22.59 -13.15 -8.83
N TYR A 46 21.60 -13.59 -9.59
CA TYR A 46 20.97 -14.89 -9.39
C TYR A 46 20.84 -15.64 -10.70
N TRP A 47 21.06 -16.94 -10.62
CA TRP A 47 20.83 -17.83 -11.74
C TRP A 47 19.36 -18.18 -11.85
N LYS A 48 18.80 -18.03 -13.06
CA LYS A 48 17.42 -18.47 -13.37
C LYS A 48 17.44 -19.49 -14.50
N ILE A 49 16.55 -20.47 -14.43
CA ILE A 49 16.31 -21.39 -15.54
C ILE A 49 15.23 -20.74 -16.42
N PRO A 50 15.52 -20.45 -17.71
CA PRO A 50 14.51 -19.95 -18.63
C PRO A 50 13.29 -20.85 -18.65
N PHE A 51 12.10 -20.26 -18.74
CA PHE A 51 10.78 -20.93 -18.76
C PHE A 51 10.35 -21.66 -17.47
N ALA A 52 11.26 -22.01 -16.56
CA ALA A 52 10.94 -22.71 -15.32
C ALA A 52 10.93 -21.78 -14.09
N ASP A 53 11.79 -20.75 -14.10
CA ASP A 53 11.95 -19.84 -12.98
C ASP A 53 11.29 -18.50 -13.28
N HIS A 54 10.49 -18.02 -12.31
CA HIS A 54 9.90 -16.69 -12.31
C HIS A 54 10.43 -15.92 -11.11
N MET A 55 10.91 -14.69 -11.34
CA MET A 55 11.40 -13.80 -10.29
C MET A 55 10.42 -12.65 -10.09
N VAL A 56 9.97 -12.47 -8.85
CA VAL A 56 9.12 -11.35 -8.44
C VAL A 56 9.96 -10.48 -7.50
N THR A 57 10.13 -9.22 -7.85
CA THR A 57 10.93 -8.27 -7.05
C THR A 57 10.12 -7.04 -6.73
N ASP A 58 10.35 -6.46 -5.55
CA ASP A 58 9.78 -5.17 -5.16
C ASP A 58 10.79 -4.37 -4.32
N HIS A 59 10.55 -3.07 -4.17
CA HIS A 59 11.41 -2.19 -3.40
C HIS A 59 11.28 -2.47 -1.91
N VAL A 60 12.42 -2.73 -1.24
CA VAL A 60 12.49 -2.93 0.22
C VAL A 60 12.83 -1.66 0.99
N VAL A 61 13.21 -0.59 0.27
CA VAL A 61 13.46 0.73 0.86
C VAL A 61 12.17 1.38 1.37
N PRO A 62 12.26 2.30 2.34
CA PRO A 62 11.08 3.00 2.83
C PRO A 62 10.32 3.71 1.71
N ARG A 63 9.01 3.53 1.70
CA ARG A 63 8.06 4.16 0.77
C ARG A 63 7.01 4.94 1.54
N THR A 64 6.48 5.96 0.88
CA THR A 64 5.42 6.78 1.45
C THR A 64 4.17 6.66 0.60
N GLU A 65 3.05 6.34 1.23
CA GLU A 65 1.73 6.29 0.60
C GLU A 65 0.82 7.34 1.22
N ARG A 66 0.03 8.00 0.37
CA ARG A 66 -0.88 9.06 0.80
C ARG A 66 -2.32 8.57 0.72
N LEU A 67 -3.03 8.70 1.83
CA LEU A 67 -4.46 8.44 1.95
C LEU A 67 -5.18 9.79 1.94
N THR A 68 -6.11 9.98 1.02
CA THR A 68 -6.82 11.25 0.86
C THR A 68 -8.33 11.04 0.86
N GLY A 69 -9.06 12.08 1.28
CA GLY A 69 -10.52 12.09 1.21
C GLY A 69 -11.21 11.16 2.18
N LEU A 70 -10.58 10.85 3.31
CA LEU A 70 -11.18 10.02 4.36
C LEU A 70 -12.08 10.85 5.27
N ALA A 71 -13.12 10.22 5.81
CA ALA A 71 -14.03 10.86 6.74
C ALA A 71 -14.44 9.90 7.85
N THR A 72 -14.61 10.44 9.06
CA THR A 72 -15.14 9.69 10.20
C THR A 72 -15.89 10.62 11.14
N THR A 73 -16.54 10.06 12.16
CA THR A 73 -17.20 10.84 13.21
C THR A 73 -16.52 10.58 14.54
N THR A 74 -16.09 11.64 15.23
CA THR A 74 -15.45 11.55 16.54
C THR A 74 -16.46 11.14 17.62
N ILE A 75 -15.96 10.75 18.81
CA ILE A 75 -16.80 10.42 19.97
C ILE A 75 -17.69 11.61 20.37
N ASP A 76 -17.26 12.84 20.10
CA ASP A 76 -18.02 14.08 20.36
C ASP A 76 -19.14 14.32 19.34
N GLY A 77 -19.36 13.40 18.38
CA GLY A 77 -20.37 13.51 17.34
C GLY A 77 -20.00 14.49 16.21
N LYS A 78 -18.75 14.94 16.12
CA LYS A 78 -18.28 15.82 15.05
C LYS A 78 -17.85 14.98 13.84
N ALA A 79 -18.44 15.26 12.67
CA ALA A 79 -17.95 14.71 11.42
C ALA A 79 -16.65 15.43 11.03
N ILE A 80 -15.61 14.66 10.75
CA ILE A 80 -14.30 15.15 10.34
C ILE A 80 -13.88 14.52 9.03
N GLY A 81 -13.30 15.32 8.14
CA GLY A 81 -12.53 14.84 6.99
C GLY A 81 -11.05 14.90 7.33
N PHE A 82 -10.29 13.94 6.85
CA PHE A 82 -8.86 13.90 7.10
C PHE A 82 -8.08 13.24 5.96
N ASP A 83 -6.83 13.63 5.85
CA ASP A 83 -5.84 12.98 5.00
C ASP A 83 -4.74 12.42 5.89
N ALA A 84 -4.11 11.34 5.44
CA ALA A 84 -3.02 10.72 6.17
C ALA A 84 -1.88 10.32 5.23
N VAL A 85 -0.67 10.25 5.80
CA VAL A 85 0.52 9.77 5.11
C VAL A 85 1.09 8.62 5.91
N ILE A 86 1.36 7.51 5.23
CA ILE A 86 1.93 6.31 5.81
C ILE A 86 3.31 6.11 5.22
N THR A 87 4.32 5.98 6.08
CA THR A 87 5.67 5.57 5.67
C THR A 87 5.91 4.15 6.13
N TYR A 88 6.27 3.28 5.19
CA TYR A 88 6.49 1.86 5.47
C TYR A 88 7.64 1.29 4.65
N ARG A 89 8.18 0.16 5.08
CA ARG A 89 9.14 -0.64 4.33
C ARG A 89 8.79 -2.12 4.42
N ILE A 90 9.21 -2.89 3.43
CA ILE A 90 9.10 -4.35 3.46
C ILE A 90 10.25 -4.90 4.33
N HIS A 91 9.92 -5.67 5.37
CA HIS A 91 10.91 -6.35 6.22
C HIS A 91 10.96 -7.86 5.91
N ASN A 92 9.85 -8.44 5.46
CA ASN A 92 9.80 -9.83 5.04
C ASN A 92 9.23 -9.90 3.61
N VAL A 93 10.14 -10.02 2.66
CA VAL A 93 9.83 -10.00 1.22
C VAL A 93 8.96 -11.20 0.82
N GLN A 94 9.18 -12.37 1.41
CA GLN A 94 8.41 -13.56 1.10
C GLN A 94 6.93 -13.37 1.42
N THR A 95 6.62 -12.99 2.67
CA THR A 95 5.23 -12.75 3.09
C THR A 95 4.59 -11.61 2.30
N ALA A 96 5.34 -10.54 2.05
CA ALA A 96 4.83 -9.37 1.34
C ALA A 96 4.45 -9.65 -0.13
N LEU A 97 5.20 -10.53 -0.80
CA LEU A 97 4.99 -10.82 -2.23
C LEU A 97 4.14 -12.07 -2.50
N LEU A 98 4.03 -13.00 -1.55
CA LEU A 98 3.32 -14.25 -1.78
C LEU A 98 1.95 -14.32 -1.09
N ASP A 99 1.79 -13.65 0.05
CA ASP A 99 0.58 -13.75 0.86
C ASP A 99 -0.41 -12.60 0.57
N VAL A 100 0.05 -11.53 -0.12
CA VAL A 100 -0.77 -10.35 -0.42
C VAL A 100 -0.69 -10.02 -1.90
N VAL A 101 -1.85 -9.96 -2.57
CA VAL A 101 -1.93 -9.77 -4.03
C VAL A 101 -1.51 -8.36 -4.43
N ASP A 102 -2.04 -7.35 -3.78
CA ASP A 102 -1.67 -5.95 -3.97
C ASP A 102 -1.31 -5.34 -2.61
N LEU A 103 -0.03 -5.41 -2.30
CA LEU A 103 0.47 -4.97 -1.00
C LEU A 103 0.20 -3.49 -0.73
N LYS A 104 0.34 -2.65 -1.76
CA LYS A 104 0.15 -1.22 -1.65
C LYS A 104 -1.29 -0.88 -1.26
N ASP A 105 -2.25 -1.40 -2.01
CA ASP A 105 -3.66 -1.13 -1.78
C ASP A 105 -4.14 -1.78 -0.48
N ALA A 106 -3.69 -3.00 -0.19
CA ALA A 106 -4.03 -3.68 1.06
C ALA A 106 -3.55 -2.91 2.31
N ILE A 107 -2.35 -2.32 2.27
CA ILE A 107 -1.84 -1.47 3.36
C ILE A 107 -2.67 -0.19 3.44
N ALA A 108 -2.92 0.48 2.32
CA ALA A 108 -3.68 1.72 2.26
C ALA A 108 -5.06 1.55 2.87
N ASP A 109 -5.83 0.56 2.41
CA ASP A 109 -7.19 0.28 2.87
C ASP A 109 -7.23 -0.13 4.35
N SER A 110 -6.32 -1.02 4.74
CA SER A 110 -6.27 -1.46 6.13
C SER A 110 -5.91 -0.34 7.10
N CYS A 111 -4.92 0.49 6.74
CA CYS A 111 -4.54 1.63 7.55
C CYS A 111 -5.64 2.71 7.58
N ALA A 112 -6.33 2.96 6.45
CA ALA A 112 -7.47 3.87 6.42
C ALA A 112 -8.57 3.43 7.40
N GLY A 113 -8.90 2.14 7.41
CA GLY A 113 -9.87 1.58 8.35
C GLY A 113 -9.43 1.70 9.82
N ILE A 114 -8.15 1.41 10.12
CA ILE A 114 -7.61 1.53 11.49
C ILE A 114 -7.61 3.00 11.94
N ILE A 115 -7.16 3.91 11.09
CA ILE A 115 -7.13 5.35 11.38
C ILE A 115 -8.55 5.85 11.64
N GLY A 116 -9.50 5.52 10.75
CA GLY A 116 -10.90 5.89 10.92
C GLY A 116 -11.50 5.40 12.24
N THR A 117 -11.25 4.14 12.60
CA THR A 117 -11.72 3.54 13.85
C THR A 117 -11.07 4.18 15.08
N THR A 118 -9.76 4.43 15.03
CA THR A 118 -9.06 5.08 16.15
C THR A 118 -9.54 6.51 16.36
N LEU A 119 -9.68 7.28 15.27
CA LEU A 119 -10.18 8.65 15.35
C LEU A 119 -11.64 8.73 15.81
N SER A 120 -12.47 7.73 15.49
CA SER A 120 -13.86 7.70 15.97
C SER A 120 -13.97 7.52 17.49
N ASN A 121 -12.95 6.93 18.11
CA ASN A 121 -12.86 6.77 19.57
C ASN A 121 -12.15 7.94 20.27
N CYS A 122 -11.67 8.93 19.53
CA CYS A 122 -11.01 10.10 20.08
C CYS A 122 -11.93 11.32 20.12
N SER A 123 -11.66 12.24 21.05
CA SER A 123 -12.29 13.54 21.06
C SER A 123 -11.63 14.48 20.04
N TRP A 124 -12.38 15.46 19.56
CA TRP A 124 -11.83 16.47 18.65
C TRP A 124 -10.61 17.19 19.21
N SER A 125 -10.62 17.50 20.51
CA SER A 125 -9.47 18.16 21.17
C SER A 125 -8.20 17.32 21.11
N ALA A 126 -8.28 16.02 21.39
CA ALA A 126 -7.14 15.10 21.35
C ALA A 126 -6.53 14.99 19.93
N ILE A 127 -7.40 15.00 18.91
CA ILE A 127 -6.96 14.96 17.51
C ILE A 127 -6.21 16.23 17.13
N VAL A 128 -6.75 17.41 17.49
CA VAL A 128 -6.12 18.71 17.17
C VAL A 128 -4.79 18.89 17.91
N HIS A 129 -4.67 18.40 19.13
CA HIS A 129 -3.41 18.45 19.89
C HIS A 129 -2.38 17.40 19.45
N GLY A 130 -2.72 16.53 18.50
CA GLY A 130 -1.79 15.54 17.94
C GLY A 130 -1.47 14.34 18.85
N GLU A 131 -2.22 14.16 19.95
CA GLU A 131 -2.00 13.08 20.92
C GLU A 131 -2.26 11.67 20.35
N THR A 132 -2.87 11.59 19.17
CA THR A 132 -3.29 10.33 18.52
C THR A 132 -2.22 9.69 17.64
N GLY A 133 -1.16 10.43 17.27
CA GLY A 133 -0.19 10.00 16.25
C GLY A 133 0.53 8.70 16.58
N ASP A 134 1.02 8.57 17.80
CA ASP A 134 1.75 7.39 18.26
C ASP A 134 0.84 6.16 18.34
N ALA A 135 -0.39 6.35 18.83
CA ALA A 135 -1.39 5.27 18.90
C ALA A 135 -1.77 4.77 17.50
N LEU A 136 -1.98 5.67 16.53
CA LEU A 136 -2.25 5.35 15.14
C LEU A 136 -1.09 4.54 14.53
N THR A 137 0.14 5.00 14.73
CA THR A 137 1.32 4.30 14.22
C THR A 137 1.46 2.92 14.83
N ALA A 138 1.22 2.75 16.14
CA ALA A 138 1.31 1.47 16.83
C ALA A 138 0.27 0.46 16.32
N GLU A 139 -0.98 0.88 16.14
CA GLU A 139 -2.04 0.00 15.65
C GLU A 139 -1.82 -0.39 14.17
N CYS A 140 -1.46 0.56 13.32
CA CYS A 140 -1.13 0.27 11.92
C CYS A 140 0.09 -0.66 11.82
N ARG A 141 1.12 -0.49 12.67
CA ARG A 141 2.31 -1.35 12.71
C ARG A 141 1.97 -2.80 13.03
N LYS A 142 1.09 -3.05 14.01
CA LYS A 142 0.62 -4.41 14.34
C LYS A 142 -0.02 -5.11 13.15
N ARG A 143 -0.77 -4.37 12.33
CA ARG A 143 -1.41 -4.91 11.14
C ARG A 143 -0.42 -5.19 10.03
N GLY A 144 0.42 -4.22 9.71
CA GLY A 144 1.43 -4.32 8.66
C GLY A 144 2.42 -5.47 8.89
N TRP A 145 2.76 -5.73 10.17
CA TRP A 145 3.68 -6.80 10.53
C TRP A 145 3.23 -8.18 10.04
N LYS A 146 1.92 -8.45 10.03
CA LYS A 146 1.35 -9.71 9.55
C LYS A 146 1.55 -9.91 8.04
N TRP A 147 1.74 -8.85 7.29
CA TRP A 147 1.99 -8.87 5.84
C TRP A 147 3.45 -8.67 5.46
N GLY A 148 4.35 -8.82 6.42
CA GLY A 148 5.79 -8.63 6.20
C GLY A 148 6.20 -7.19 5.98
N VAL A 149 5.39 -6.22 6.47
CA VAL A 149 5.61 -4.79 6.31
C VAL A 149 5.78 -4.13 7.66
N GLU A 150 6.81 -3.30 7.78
CA GLU A 150 7.04 -2.45 8.94
C GLU A 150 6.54 -1.04 8.66
N ILE A 151 5.46 -0.65 9.32
CA ILE A 151 4.97 0.73 9.28
C ILE A 151 5.81 1.56 10.26
N GLN A 152 6.55 2.51 9.72
CA GLN A 152 7.46 3.36 10.49
C GLN A 152 6.73 4.53 11.12
N LEU A 153 5.85 5.17 10.32
CA LEU A 153 5.19 6.40 10.72
C LEU A 153 3.82 6.53 10.05
N VAL A 154 2.84 6.98 10.81
CA VAL A 154 1.53 7.42 10.32
C VAL A 154 1.32 8.85 10.77
N GLN A 155 1.09 9.77 9.83
CA GLN A 155 0.86 11.19 10.11
C GLN A 155 -0.47 11.63 9.50
N LEU A 156 -1.26 12.37 10.28
CA LEU A 156 -2.41 13.10 9.75
C LEU A 156 -1.92 14.40 9.13
N THR A 157 -2.22 14.63 7.86
CA THR A 157 -1.73 15.80 7.10
C THR A 157 -2.78 16.87 6.89
N GLY A 158 -4.05 16.53 7.00
CA GLY A 158 -5.15 17.49 6.93
C GLY A 158 -6.31 16.97 7.74
N VAL A 159 -6.74 17.73 8.74
CA VAL A 159 -7.93 17.39 9.54
C VAL A 159 -8.83 18.62 9.59
N ALA A 160 -10.06 18.45 9.11
CA ALA A 160 -11.03 19.54 9.12
C ALA A 160 -12.43 19.05 9.52
N PRO A 161 -13.19 19.83 10.27
CA PRO A 161 -14.58 19.50 10.53
C PRO A 161 -15.40 19.63 9.23
N VAL A 162 -16.17 18.61 8.92
CA VAL A 162 -17.07 18.57 7.77
C VAL A 162 -18.47 18.95 8.22
N LYS A 163 -19.07 19.98 7.60
CA LYS A 163 -20.49 20.28 7.82
C LYS A 163 -21.32 19.31 6.98
N ASN A 164 -22.22 18.56 7.61
CA ASN A 164 -23.19 17.76 6.92
C ASN A 164 -24.15 18.70 6.17
N LEU A 165 -23.97 18.83 4.86
CA LEU A 165 -24.96 19.46 3.99
C LEU A 165 -26.14 18.49 3.87
N ARG A 166 -27.19 18.70 4.63
CA ARG A 166 -28.50 18.10 4.35
C ARG A 166 -29.02 18.74 3.06
N VAL A 167 -28.89 18.05 1.95
CA VAL A 167 -29.64 18.38 0.74
C VAL A 167 -31.08 17.99 1.02
N SER A 168 -31.92 18.95 1.46
CA SER A 168 -33.35 18.74 1.53
C SER A 168 -33.88 18.79 0.11
N LEU A 169 -34.14 17.64 -0.48
CA LEU A 169 -34.94 17.50 -1.70
C LEU A 169 -36.43 17.73 -1.35
N SER A 170 -36.78 18.95 -1.03
CA SER A 170 -38.22 19.35 -0.99
C SER A 170 -38.66 19.70 -2.40
N GLY A 171 -38.78 18.67 -3.24
CA GLY A 171 -39.44 18.76 -4.52
C GLY A 171 -40.97 18.82 -4.29
N HIS A 172 -41.53 20.00 -4.11
CA HIS A 172 -42.96 20.21 -4.33
C HIS A 172 -43.19 20.22 -5.83
N ALA A 173 -43.52 19.07 -6.38
CA ALA A 173 -44.14 19.01 -7.71
C ALA A 173 -45.54 19.59 -7.59
N HIS A 174 -45.69 20.88 -7.88
CA HIS A 174 -46.98 21.44 -8.24
C HIS A 174 -47.33 20.93 -9.62
N LEU A 175 -48.23 19.95 -9.70
CA LEU A 175 -48.95 19.65 -10.94
C LEU A 175 -50.04 20.71 -11.09
N PRO A 176 -50.08 21.49 -12.22
CA PRO A 176 -51.24 22.31 -12.55
C PRO A 176 -52.38 21.41 -13.01
N VAL A 177 -53.58 21.69 -12.50
CA VAL A 177 -54.86 21.17 -12.94
C VAL A 177 -55.21 21.76 -14.29
#